data_e5a6a189de7b600be2f2dfece5c201cc
#
_entry.id   e5a6a189de7b600be2f2dfece5c201cc
#
_cell.length_a   1.000
_cell.length_b   1.000
_cell.length_c   1.000
_cell.angle_alpha   90.00
_cell.angle_beta   90.00
_cell.angle_gamma   90.00
#
_symmetry.space_group_name_H-M   'P 1'
#
loop_
_entity.id
_entity.type
_entity.pdbx_description
1 polymer ?
#
loop_
_entity_poly.entity_id
_entity_poly.type
_entity_poly.pdbx_seq_one_letter_code
_entity_poly.pdbx_strand_id
1 'polypeptide(L)'
;MTRDLGIALVPYAPLGRGLLAGVVPDLEELDAGDTRGRHPRFMGDNFAKNRALVGRIEAIAEEKDCAPAQLALAWLLAQGPDVVPIPGTKQIARLEENLGALCVHLTPIDIARISAAIPIGAAAGTRYPEGGMRGVYI
;
A
#
# COMPACT_ATOMS: atom_id res chain seq x y z
N MET A 1 -15.13 15.54 2.16
CA MET A 1 -15.15 15.94 3.59
C MET A 1 -13.86 16.59 4.05
N THR A 2 -12.68 15.92 4.16
CA THR A 2 -11.41 16.59 4.57
C THR A 2 -11.05 17.75 3.65
N ARG A 3 -11.14 17.53 2.34
CA ARG A 3 -10.84 18.54 1.32
C ARG A 3 -11.75 19.78 1.43
N ASP A 4 -13.05 19.59 1.67
CA ASP A 4 -14.02 20.67 1.83
C ASP A 4 -13.75 21.52 3.08
N LEU A 5 -13.01 20.96 4.04
CA LEU A 5 -12.60 21.62 5.28
C LEU A 5 -11.16 22.16 5.21
N GLY A 6 -10.48 22.04 4.08
CA GLY A 6 -9.08 22.45 3.93
C GLY A 6 -8.10 21.61 4.77
N ILE A 7 -8.45 20.37 5.09
CA ILE A 7 -7.64 19.46 5.92
C ILE A 7 -6.88 18.49 5.02
N ALA A 8 -5.56 18.42 5.17
CA ALA A 8 -4.73 17.45 4.48
C ALA A 8 -4.98 16.02 4.99
N LEU A 9 -4.99 15.06 4.08
CA LEU A 9 -5.05 13.63 4.38
C LEU A 9 -3.64 13.05 4.45
N VAL A 10 -3.25 12.51 5.60
CA VAL A 10 -2.01 11.77 5.78
C VAL A 10 -2.32 10.27 5.82
N PRO A 11 -2.21 9.54 4.69
CA PRO A 11 -2.58 8.13 4.64
C PRO A 11 -1.59 7.28 5.43
N TYR A 12 -2.10 6.61 6.46
CA TYR A 12 -1.33 5.71 7.32
C TYR A 12 -0.96 4.41 6.61
N ALA A 13 0.32 4.00 6.75
CA ALA A 13 0.87 2.77 6.19
C ALA A 13 0.61 2.65 4.66
N PRO A 14 1.06 3.61 3.84
CA PRO A 14 0.70 3.71 2.42
C PRO A 14 1.13 2.50 1.60
N LEU A 15 2.16 1.77 2.03
CA LEU A 15 2.66 0.55 1.39
C LEU A 15 2.12 -0.75 2.04
N GLY A 16 1.08 -0.67 2.89
CA GLY A 16 0.45 -1.84 3.48
C GLY A 16 1.40 -2.72 4.30
N ARG A 17 2.31 -2.14 5.06
CA ARG A 17 3.38 -2.85 5.80
C ARG A 17 4.31 -3.66 4.89
N GLY A 18 4.61 -3.17 3.70
CA GLY A 18 5.47 -3.80 2.72
C GLY A 18 4.73 -4.72 1.73
N LEU A 19 3.44 -4.97 1.91
CA LEU A 19 2.67 -5.81 0.98
C LEU A 19 2.69 -5.24 -0.45
N LEU A 20 2.55 -3.92 -0.61
CA LEU A 20 2.61 -3.22 -1.90
C LEU A 20 4.03 -2.88 -2.37
N ALA A 21 5.05 -3.22 -1.58
CA ALA A 21 6.44 -2.98 -1.97
C ALA A 21 7.08 -4.15 -2.75
N GLY A 22 6.32 -5.18 -3.09
CA GLY A 22 6.82 -6.35 -3.81
C GLY A 22 7.75 -7.25 -2.97
N VAL A 23 8.06 -6.87 -1.73
CA VAL A 23 8.97 -7.58 -0.84
C VAL A 23 8.20 -8.02 0.39
N VAL A 24 7.38 -9.03 0.23
CA VAL A 24 6.86 -9.75 1.40
C VAL A 24 7.72 -10.98 1.56
N PRO A 25 8.50 -11.10 2.65
CA PRO A 25 9.21 -12.34 2.96
C PRO A 25 8.21 -13.49 3.03
N ASP A 26 8.67 -14.69 2.78
CA ASP A 26 7.88 -15.86 3.11
C ASP A 26 7.47 -15.73 4.58
N LEU A 27 6.19 -15.98 4.89
CA LEU A 27 5.69 -15.77 6.25
C LEU A 27 6.36 -16.71 7.26
N GLU A 28 6.93 -17.81 6.77
CA GLU A 28 7.71 -18.76 7.56
C GLU A 28 9.11 -18.24 7.91
N GLU A 29 9.59 -17.23 7.18
CA GLU A 29 10.91 -16.60 7.38
C GLU A 29 10.84 -15.30 8.22
N LEU A 30 9.65 -14.94 8.71
CA LEU A 30 9.50 -13.74 9.54
C LEU A 30 10.18 -13.93 10.90
N ASP A 31 11.00 -12.96 11.29
CA ASP A 31 11.56 -12.90 12.63
C ASP A 31 10.47 -12.96 13.71
N ALA A 32 10.77 -13.58 14.86
CA ALA A 32 9.83 -13.70 15.96
C ALA A 32 9.27 -12.36 16.48
N GLY A 33 9.98 -11.26 16.21
CA GLY A 33 9.55 -9.88 16.51
C GLY A 33 8.74 -9.20 15.42
N ASP A 34 8.60 -9.82 14.24
CA ASP A 34 7.86 -9.22 13.13
C ASP A 34 6.35 -9.28 13.39
N THR A 35 5.76 -8.10 13.52
CA THR A 35 4.33 -7.98 13.82
C THR A 35 3.42 -8.44 12.68
N ARG A 36 3.93 -8.55 11.44
CA ARG A 36 3.14 -8.96 10.26
C ARG A 36 2.52 -10.34 10.45
N GLY A 37 3.25 -11.28 11.08
CA GLY A 37 2.74 -12.60 11.40
C GLY A 37 1.50 -12.64 12.31
N ARG A 38 1.12 -11.51 12.93
CA ARG A 38 -0.10 -11.37 13.76
C ARG A 38 -1.22 -10.59 13.08
N HIS A 39 -0.96 -10.02 11.89
CA HIS A 39 -1.98 -9.25 11.18
C HIS A 39 -2.80 -10.13 10.26
N PRO A 40 -4.14 -10.12 10.34
CA PRO A 40 -5.01 -11.01 9.57
C PRO A 40 -4.79 -10.97 8.05
N ARG A 41 -4.34 -9.84 7.51
CA ARG A 41 -4.02 -9.68 6.07
C ARG A 41 -2.83 -10.51 5.60
N PHE A 42 -1.99 -10.94 6.52
CA PHE A 42 -0.78 -11.73 6.26
C PHE A 42 -0.94 -13.20 6.69
N MET A 43 -2.13 -13.65 7.07
CA MET A 43 -2.33 -15.01 7.59
C MET A 43 -3.11 -15.89 6.61
N GLY A 44 -2.64 -17.12 6.45
CA GLY A 44 -3.34 -18.18 5.72
C GLY A 44 -3.88 -17.74 4.35
N ASP A 45 -5.12 -18.10 4.05
CA ASP A 45 -5.80 -17.80 2.78
C ASP A 45 -5.91 -16.28 2.50
N ASN A 46 -5.95 -15.43 3.54
CA ASN A 46 -5.99 -13.99 3.35
C ASN A 46 -4.72 -13.50 2.69
N PHE A 47 -3.55 -14.03 3.09
CA PHE A 47 -2.29 -13.67 2.49
C PHE A 47 -2.25 -14.04 1.00
N ALA A 48 -2.63 -15.26 0.65
CA ALA A 48 -2.68 -15.70 -0.75
C ALA A 48 -3.60 -14.81 -1.61
N LYS A 49 -4.80 -14.46 -1.11
CA LYS A 49 -5.73 -13.54 -1.78
C LYS A 49 -5.13 -12.15 -1.96
N ASN A 50 -4.48 -11.63 -0.92
CA ASN A 50 -3.85 -10.31 -0.97
C ASN A 50 -2.63 -10.29 -1.91
N ARG A 51 -1.83 -11.37 -1.96
CA ARG A 51 -0.75 -11.51 -2.94
C ARG A 51 -1.28 -11.49 -4.39
N ALA A 52 -2.40 -12.13 -4.65
CA ALA A 52 -3.03 -12.07 -5.96
C ALA A 52 -3.47 -10.64 -6.36
N LEU A 53 -3.91 -9.83 -5.39
CA LEU A 53 -4.21 -8.40 -5.63
C LEU A 53 -2.93 -7.62 -5.91
N VAL A 54 -1.85 -7.87 -5.16
CA VAL A 54 -0.55 -7.22 -5.37
C VAL A 54 0.01 -7.55 -6.74
N GLY A 55 -0.11 -8.79 -7.21
CA GLY A 55 0.34 -9.19 -8.55
C GLY A 55 -0.29 -8.36 -9.68
N ARG A 56 -1.52 -7.84 -9.50
CA ARG A 56 -2.14 -6.91 -10.46
C ARG A 56 -1.45 -5.55 -10.47
N ILE A 57 -0.99 -5.07 -9.32
CA ILE A 57 -0.24 -3.82 -9.19
C ILE A 57 1.17 -3.99 -9.77
N GLU A 58 1.81 -5.13 -9.50
CA GLU A 58 3.12 -5.49 -10.05
C GLU A 58 3.11 -5.46 -11.58
N ALA A 59 2.09 -6.04 -12.21
CA ALA A 59 1.93 -6.01 -13.67
C ALA A 59 1.78 -4.58 -14.23
N ILE A 60 1.02 -3.70 -13.54
CA ILE A 60 0.88 -2.30 -13.97
C ILE A 60 2.19 -1.54 -13.74
N ALA A 61 2.91 -1.82 -12.66
CA ALA A 61 4.18 -1.18 -12.36
C ALA A 61 5.25 -1.54 -13.41
N GLU A 62 5.31 -2.80 -13.84
CA GLU A 62 6.17 -3.26 -14.91
C GLU A 62 5.88 -2.50 -16.23
N GLU A 63 4.61 -2.37 -16.62
CA GLU A 63 4.21 -1.59 -17.81
C GLU A 63 4.61 -0.09 -17.71
N LYS A 64 4.72 0.44 -16.49
CA LYS A 64 5.10 1.83 -16.21
C LYS A 64 6.59 2.02 -15.93
N ASP A 65 7.38 0.96 -16.06
CA ASP A 65 8.83 0.96 -15.77
C ASP A 65 9.14 1.55 -14.39
N CYS A 66 8.37 1.12 -13.37
CA CYS A 66 8.56 1.57 -11.99
C CYS A 66 8.36 0.42 -10.99
N ALA A 67 8.86 0.61 -9.77
CA ALA A 67 8.63 -0.33 -8.69
C ALA A 67 7.16 -0.28 -8.20
N PRO A 68 6.59 -1.40 -7.72
CA PRO A 68 5.23 -1.43 -7.18
C PRO A 68 5.01 -0.42 -6.05
N ALA A 69 6.02 -0.20 -5.19
CA ALA A 69 5.99 0.82 -4.14
C ALA A 69 5.86 2.23 -4.73
N GLN A 70 6.61 2.52 -5.79
CA GLN A 70 6.54 3.81 -6.49
C GLN A 70 5.17 4.03 -7.10
N LEU A 71 4.60 3.00 -7.76
CA LEU A 71 3.27 3.08 -8.34
C LEU A 71 2.20 3.36 -7.28
N ALA A 72 2.26 2.67 -6.14
CA ALA A 72 1.31 2.85 -5.03
C ALA A 72 1.39 4.26 -4.43
N LEU A 73 2.60 4.80 -4.24
CA LEU A 73 2.81 6.16 -3.75
C LEU A 73 2.39 7.22 -4.77
N ALA A 74 2.72 7.02 -6.05
CA ALA A 74 2.30 7.92 -7.14
C ALA A 74 0.77 7.96 -7.26
N TRP A 75 0.09 6.82 -7.10
CA TRP A 75 -1.38 6.78 -7.08
C TRP A 75 -1.96 7.60 -5.93
N LEU A 76 -1.37 7.54 -4.73
CA LEU A 76 -1.79 8.38 -3.59
C LEU A 76 -1.58 9.86 -3.89
N LEU A 77 -0.42 10.25 -4.39
CA LEU A 77 -0.10 11.63 -4.75
C LEU A 77 -1.05 12.19 -5.84
N ALA A 78 -1.45 11.32 -6.78
CA ALA A 78 -2.39 11.69 -7.85
C ALA A 78 -3.84 11.93 -7.36
N GLN A 79 -4.16 11.58 -6.09
CA GLN A 79 -5.50 11.86 -5.53
C GLN A 79 -5.70 13.35 -5.23
N GLY A 80 -4.63 14.12 -5.08
CA GLY A 80 -4.70 15.57 -4.90
C GLY A 80 -3.56 16.14 -4.04
N PRO A 81 -3.36 17.46 -4.09
CA PRO A 81 -2.28 18.13 -3.37
C PRO A 81 -2.45 18.10 -1.84
N ASP A 82 -3.62 17.74 -1.38
CA ASP A 82 -3.98 17.58 0.02
C ASP A 82 -3.67 16.16 0.57
N VAL A 83 -3.13 15.25 -0.25
CA VAL A 83 -2.76 13.90 0.15
C VAL A 83 -1.25 13.77 0.32
N VAL A 84 -0.79 13.51 1.54
CA VAL A 84 0.63 13.46 1.92
C VAL A 84 0.98 12.07 2.44
N PRO A 85 1.45 11.13 1.59
CA PRO A 85 1.84 9.80 2.04
C PRO A 85 3.11 9.84 2.91
N ILE A 86 3.16 9.00 3.94
CA ILE A 86 4.28 8.88 4.89
C ILE A 86 4.88 7.47 4.86
N PRO A 87 5.59 7.07 3.78
CA PRO A 87 6.22 5.76 3.70
C PRO A 87 7.36 5.64 4.72
N GLY A 88 7.24 4.70 5.66
CA GLY A 88 8.27 4.44 6.67
C GLY A 88 9.38 3.55 6.13
N THR A 89 10.65 3.93 6.35
CA THR A 89 11.80 3.09 6.05
C THR A 89 12.97 3.36 6.99
N LYS A 90 13.87 2.36 7.13
CA LYS A 90 15.16 2.48 7.83
C LYS A 90 16.35 2.32 6.87
N GLN A 91 16.10 2.12 5.59
CA GLN A 91 17.12 1.85 4.57
C GLN A 91 17.16 2.99 3.56
N ILE A 92 18.36 3.50 3.27
CA ILE A 92 18.55 4.60 2.31
C ILE A 92 18.03 4.21 0.92
N ALA A 93 18.37 3.01 0.43
CA ALA A 93 17.90 2.54 -0.87
C ALA A 93 16.36 2.51 -0.98
N ARG A 94 15.66 2.17 0.10
CA ARG A 94 14.19 2.22 0.13
C ARG A 94 13.65 3.65 0.20
N LEU A 95 14.38 4.57 0.81
CA LEU A 95 14.02 5.99 0.78
C LEU A 95 14.12 6.54 -0.64
N GLU A 96 15.23 6.24 -1.33
CA GLU A 96 15.45 6.65 -2.72
C GLU A 96 14.39 6.04 -3.65
N GLU A 97 14.08 4.74 -3.50
CA GLU A 97 12.99 4.08 -4.22
C GLU A 97 11.65 4.80 -4.00
N ASN A 98 11.30 5.10 -2.74
CA ASN A 98 10.05 5.80 -2.42
C ASN A 98 10.00 7.22 -3.03
N LEU A 99 11.11 7.95 -3.03
CA LEU A 99 11.21 9.26 -3.66
C LEU A 99 11.04 9.19 -5.18
N GLY A 100 11.46 8.09 -5.81
CA GLY A 100 11.24 7.84 -7.23
C GLY A 100 9.76 7.86 -7.65
N ALA A 101 8.82 7.71 -6.70
CA ALA A 101 7.39 7.86 -6.95
C ALA A 101 7.03 9.26 -7.52
N LEU A 102 7.83 10.29 -7.22
CA LEU A 102 7.63 11.65 -7.74
C LEU A 102 7.89 11.74 -9.25
N CYS A 103 8.62 10.80 -9.82
CA CYS A 103 8.92 10.72 -11.25
C CYS A 103 7.93 9.86 -12.03
N VAL A 104 7.00 9.16 -11.36
CA VAL A 104 5.99 8.31 -12.00
C VAL A 104 4.80 9.16 -12.45
N HIS A 105 4.65 9.32 -13.75
CA HIS A 105 3.53 10.06 -14.34
C HIS A 105 2.34 9.15 -14.60
N LEU A 106 1.21 9.44 -13.96
CA LEU A 106 -0.05 8.71 -14.11
C LEU A 106 -1.08 9.55 -14.86
N THR A 107 -1.63 9.00 -15.93
CA THR A 107 -2.79 9.56 -16.62
C THR A 107 -4.07 9.25 -15.84
N PRO A 108 -5.20 9.95 -16.11
CA PRO A 108 -6.50 9.58 -15.52
C PRO A 108 -6.91 8.12 -15.79
N ILE A 109 -6.51 7.56 -16.95
CA ILE A 109 -6.76 6.16 -17.29
C ILE A 109 -5.95 5.23 -16.40
N ASP A 110 -4.67 5.56 -16.13
CA ASP A 110 -3.84 4.79 -15.23
C ASP A 110 -4.39 4.78 -13.80
N ILE A 111 -4.82 5.95 -13.31
CA ILE A 111 -5.42 6.09 -11.97
C ILE A 111 -6.68 5.22 -11.85
N ALA A 112 -7.56 5.26 -12.86
CA ALA A 112 -8.76 4.43 -12.89
C ALA A 112 -8.43 2.93 -12.93
N ARG A 113 -7.44 2.54 -13.73
CA ARG A 113 -6.98 1.16 -13.87
C ARG A 113 -6.38 0.62 -12.56
N ILE A 114 -5.53 1.41 -11.88
CA ILE A 114 -4.95 1.04 -10.58
C ILE A 114 -6.07 0.89 -9.54
N SER A 115 -7.03 1.81 -9.50
CA SER A 115 -8.18 1.76 -8.59
C SER A 115 -9.05 0.52 -8.82
N ALA A 116 -9.22 0.12 -10.08
CA ALA A 116 -9.98 -1.08 -10.45
C ALA A 116 -9.22 -2.38 -10.11
N ALA A 117 -7.88 -2.36 -10.13
CA ALA A 117 -7.04 -3.51 -9.79
C ALA A 117 -7.18 -3.91 -8.30
N ILE A 118 -7.31 -2.92 -7.40
CA ILE A 118 -7.59 -3.11 -5.97
C ILE A 118 -8.77 -2.23 -5.55
N PRO A 119 -10.01 -2.66 -5.77
CA PRO A 119 -11.19 -1.90 -5.33
C PRO A 119 -11.22 -1.74 -3.80
N ILE A 120 -11.93 -0.71 -3.34
CA ILE A 120 -12.17 -0.50 -1.91
C ILE A 120 -12.80 -1.75 -1.31
N GLY A 121 -12.23 -2.25 -0.21
CA GLY A 121 -12.70 -3.45 0.48
C GLY A 121 -12.18 -4.78 -0.11
N ALA A 122 -11.41 -4.79 -1.19
CA ALA A 122 -10.88 -6.02 -1.81
C ALA A 122 -9.85 -6.77 -0.93
N ALA A 123 -9.17 -6.07 -0.02
CA ALA A 123 -8.17 -6.69 0.85
C ALA A 123 -8.82 -7.70 1.81
N ALA A 124 -8.37 -8.94 1.75
CA ALA A 124 -8.81 -10.02 2.63
C ALA A 124 -8.23 -9.85 4.05
N GLY A 125 -9.08 -10.09 5.06
CA GLY A 125 -8.72 -9.92 6.46
C GLY A 125 -8.83 -8.48 6.97
N THR A 126 -9.04 -8.35 8.28
CA THR A 126 -9.12 -7.05 8.96
C THR A 126 -7.75 -6.39 9.04
N ARG A 127 -7.72 -5.05 9.19
CA ARG A 127 -6.50 -4.25 9.28
C ARG A 127 -5.64 -4.62 10.48
N TYR A 128 -6.28 -4.93 11.60
CA TYR A 128 -5.65 -5.34 12.86
C TYR A 128 -6.30 -6.62 13.39
N PRO A 129 -5.67 -7.35 14.32
CA PRO A 129 -6.36 -8.33 15.15
C PRO A 129 -7.57 -7.70 15.86
N GLU A 130 -8.51 -8.54 16.30
CA GLU A 130 -9.81 -8.11 16.84
C GLU A 130 -9.70 -6.98 17.89
N GLY A 131 -8.79 -7.11 18.85
CA GLY A 131 -8.58 -6.08 19.87
C GLY A 131 -8.12 -4.73 19.33
N GLY A 132 -7.40 -4.72 18.20
CA GLY A 132 -6.91 -3.51 17.53
C GLY A 132 -7.95 -2.83 16.64
N MET A 133 -9.03 -3.54 16.30
CA MET A 133 -10.09 -2.98 15.46
C MET A 133 -10.98 -1.95 16.18
N ARG A 134 -10.94 -1.91 17.50
CA ARG A 134 -11.75 -0.95 18.30
C ARG A 134 -11.44 0.53 18.01
N GLY A 135 -10.23 0.82 17.51
CA GLY A 135 -9.81 2.18 17.12
C GLY A 135 -9.97 2.48 15.62
N VAL A 136 -10.65 1.61 14.86
CA VAL A 136 -10.83 1.76 13.41
C VAL A 136 -12.31 2.07 13.13
N TYR A 137 -12.55 3.09 12.32
CA TYR A 137 -13.91 3.54 11.97
C TYR A 137 -14.70 4.15 13.17
N ILE A 138 -14.01 4.92 14.01
CA ILE A 138 -14.62 5.68 15.11
C ILE A 138 -15.26 6.96 14.54
#